data_f75fb33017e651fae6f1212f6c659eaa
#
_entry.id   f75fb33017e651fae6f1212f6c659eaa
#
_cell.length_a   1.000
_cell.length_b   1.000
_cell.length_c   1.000
_cell.angle_alpha   90.00
_cell.angle_beta   90.00
_cell.angle_gamma   90.00
#
_symmetry.space_group_name_H-M   'P 1'
#
loop_
_entity.id
_entity.type
_entity.pdbx_description
1 polymer ?
#
loop_
_entity_poly.entity_id
_entity_poly.type
_entity_poly.pdbx_seq_one_letter_code
_entity_poly.pdbx_strand_id
1 'polypeptide(L)'
;TIPDIILFEPSFHKDQRGYFFESFRQDLINKAAGYDVNFIQENESKSNKGVLRGMHYQLAPFSQAKLVRALEGSVLDIVIDIRRSSNTFGQHISCELTAENKRQLFVPQGFAHGFVVLSNSATISYKVDNYYSPEHERGIAFDDEDLGIDWRLTNNIIKLSNKDKNNPVLADSQDLFN
;
A
#
# COMPACT_ATOMS: atom_id res chain seq x y z
N THR A 1 -12.16 0.57 -11.14
CA THR A 1 -12.02 -0.13 -9.82
C THR A 1 -11.40 -1.48 -10.05
N ILE A 2 -10.40 -1.83 -9.23
CA ILE A 2 -9.81 -3.18 -9.18
C ILE A 2 -10.53 -3.91 -8.04
N PRO A 3 -11.33 -4.96 -8.31
CA PRO A 3 -12.30 -5.50 -7.34
C PRO A 3 -11.67 -6.09 -6.07
N ASP A 4 -10.44 -6.61 -6.18
CA ASP A 4 -9.78 -7.30 -5.07
C ASP A 4 -9.20 -6.36 -4.01
N ILE A 5 -9.04 -5.07 -4.35
CA ILE A 5 -8.54 -4.05 -3.43
C ILE A 5 -9.71 -3.47 -2.65
N ILE A 6 -9.62 -3.49 -1.32
CA ILE A 6 -10.75 -3.11 -0.45
C ILE A 6 -10.39 -1.90 0.40
N LEU A 7 -11.20 -0.86 0.29
CA LEU A 7 -11.11 0.31 1.17
C LEU A 7 -12.09 0.14 2.34
N PHE A 8 -11.55 0.06 3.55
CA PHE A 8 -12.34 0.06 4.77
C PHE A 8 -12.53 1.48 5.28
N GLU A 9 -13.77 1.89 5.47
CA GLU A 9 -14.14 3.16 6.09
C GLU A 9 -14.74 2.87 7.48
N PRO A 10 -13.96 3.04 8.57
CA PRO A 10 -14.43 2.68 9.89
C PRO A 10 -15.45 3.68 10.41
N SER A 11 -16.45 3.17 11.11
CA SER A 11 -17.31 4.01 11.97
C SER A 11 -16.59 4.29 13.27
N PHE A 12 -16.51 5.55 13.69
CA PHE A 12 -15.90 5.92 14.95
C PHE A 12 -16.81 6.82 15.78
N HIS A 13 -16.78 6.60 17.09
CA HIS A 13 -17.60 7.31 18.06
C HIS A 13 -16.79 8.45 18.68
N LYS A 14 -17.30 9.68 18.62
CA LYS A 14 -16.68 10.86 19.21
C LYS A 14 -17.48 11.36 20.40
N ASP A 15 -16.78 11.74 21.49
CA ASP A 15 -17.34 12.44 22.64
C ASP A 15 -16.32 13.47 23.19
N GLN A 16 -16.60 14.05 24.38
CA GLN A 16 -15.71 15.04 25.02
C GLN A 16 -14.33 14.48 25.40
N ARG A 17 -14.14 13.15 25.45
CA ARG A 17 -12.87 12.49 25.76
C ARG A 17 -12.01 12.24 24.52
N GLY A 18 -12.57 12.39 23.30
CA GLY A 18 -11.92 12.10 22.03
C GLY A 18 -12.72 11.15 21.15
N TYR A 19 -12.12 10.09 20.67
CA TYR A 19 -12.81 9.09 19.81
C TYR A 19 -12.40 7.67 20.17
N PHE A 20 -13.30 6.75 19.82
CA PHE A 20 -13.07 5.29 19.87
C PHE A 20 -13.56 4.65 18.58
N PHE A 21 -12.80 3.69 18.04
CA PHE A 21 -13.21 2.81 16.95
C PHE A 21 -12.46 1.48 17.00
N GLU A 22 -13.05 0.43 16.43
CA GLU A 22 -12.35 -0.82 16.19
C GLU A 22 -11.38 -0.63 15.03
N SER A 23 -10.09 -0.59 15.30
CA SER A 23 -9.07 -0.36 14.28
C SER A 23 -8.67 -1.62 13.53
N PHE A 24 -9.07 -2.81 14.02
CA PHE A 24 -8.79 -4.09 13.39
C PHE A 24 -9.77 -5.17 13.87
N ARG A 25 -10.32 -5.90 12.93
CA ARG A 25 -11.15 -7.08 13.16
C ARG A 25 -10.84 -8.10 12.06
N GLN A 26 -10.18 -9.20 12.44
CA GLN A 26 -9.74 -10.25 11.51
C GLN A 26 -10.91 -10.89 10.74
N ASP A 27 -12.00 -11.16 11.43
CA ASP A 27 -13.20 -11.76 10.85
C ASP A 27 -13.86 -10.87 9.78
N LEU A 28 -13.84 -9.54 9.97
CA LEU A 28 -14.37 -8.59 9.00
C LEU A 28 -13.47 -8.48 7.76
N ILE A 29 -12.15 -8.54 7.95
CA ILE A 29 -11.20 -8.55 6.83
C ILE A 29 -11.40 -9.83 6.01
N ASN A 30 -11.42 -11.01 6.64
CA ASN A 30 -11.63 -12.29 5.95
C ASN A 30 -12.95 -12.32 5.19
N LYS A 31 -14.02 -11.83 5.82
CA LYS A 31 -15.33 -11.73 5.17
C LYS A 31 -15.30 -10.84 3.93
N ALA A 32 -14.62 -9.70 4.00
CA ALA A 32 -14.52 -8.76 2.89
C ALA A 32 -13.62 -9.28 1.77
N ALA A 33 -12.50 -9.91 2.12
CA ALA A 33 -11.56 -10.51 1.18
C ALA A 33 -12.13 -11.76 0.49
N GLY A 34 -13.07 -12.47 1.15
CA GLY A 34 -13.64 -13.72 0.67
C GLY A 34 -12.75 -14.96 0.92
N TYR A 35 -11.67 -14.80 1.66
CA TYR A 35 -10.75 -15.87 2.07
C TYR A 35 -10.07 -15.53 3.39
N ASP A 36 -9.41 -16.52 4.01
CA ASP A 36 -8.70 -16.33 5.26
C ASP A 36 -7.35 -15.64 5.02
N VAL A 37 -7.20 -14.43 5.55
CA VAL A 37 -5.95 -13.67 5.63
C VAL A 37 -5.45 -13.74 7.07
N ASN A 38 -4.23 -14.20 7.31
CA ASN A 38 -3.69 -14.30 8.66
C ASN A 38 -2.54 -13.30 8.85
N PHE A 39 -2.81 -12.13 9.40
CA PHE A 39 -1.77 -11.12 9.66
C PHE A 39 -0.87 -11.53 10.82
N ILE A 40 0.43 -11.66 10.54
CA ILE A 40 1.44 -12.18 11.48
C ILE A 40 2.55 -11.19 11.83
N GLN A 41 2.65 -10.06 11.10
CA GLN A 41 3.63 -9.00 11.35
C GLN A 41 2.96 -7.65 11.16
N GLU A 42 3.32 -6.68 11.99
CA GLU A 42 2.93 -5.28 11.84
C GLU A 42 4.18 -4.40 11.81
N ASN A 43 4.21 -3.45 10.87
CA ASN A 43 5.29 -2.51 10.68
C ASN A 43 4.78 -1.08 10.87
N GLU A 44 5.64 -0.21 11.39
CA GLU A 44 5.40 1.23 11.46
C GLU A 44 6.56 1.98 10.80
N SER A 45 6.23 3.03 10.06
CA SER A 45 7.23 3.93 9.49
C SER A 45 6.80 5.39 9.59
N LYS A 46 7.73 6.27 9.96
CA LYS A 46 7.55 7.72 9.92
C LYS A 46 8.38 8.33 8.81
N SER A 47 7.80 9.24 8.04
CA SER A 47 8.43 9.86 6.88
C SER A 47 8.02 11.32 6.74
N ASN A 48 8.93 12.16 6.23
CA ASN A 48 8.66 13.56 5.96
C ASN A 48 8.01 13.75 4.58
N LYS A 49 7.44 14.94 4.34
CA LYS A 49 6.82 15.34 3.07
C LYS A 49 7.67 14.98 1.86
N GLY A 50 7.02 14.42 0.86
CA GLY A 50 7.63 14.01 -0.41
C GLY A 50 8.39 12.69 -0.35
N VAL A 51 8.58 12.06 0.82
CA VAL A 51 9.16 10.71 0.85
C VAL A 51 8.17 9.75 0.22
N LEU A 52 8.64 9.03 -0.81
CA LEU A 52 7.95 7.94 -1.45
C LEU A 52 8.63 6.62 -1.08
N ARG A 53 7.84 5.63 -0.70
CA ARG A 53 8.25 4.25 -0.45
C ARG A 53 7.45 3.34 -1.35
N GLY A 54 8.11 2.65 -2.26
CA GLY A 54 7.41 1.78 -3.24
C GLY A 54 8.11 1.74 -4.59
N MET A 55 7.52 1.11 -5.57
CA MET A 55 6.34 0.20 -5.48
C MET A 55 6.85 -1.20 -5.12
N HIS A 56 6.57 -1.69 -3.93
CA HIS A 56 7.16 -2.92 -3.41
C HIS A 56 6.18 -4.09 -3.37
N TYR A 57 6.71 -5.29 -3.66
CA TYR A 57 6.03 -6.57 -3.48
C TYR A 57 7.05 -7.65 -3.11
N GLN A 58 6.58 -8.79 -2.63
CA GLN A 58 7.40 -9.97 -2.42
C GLN A 58 6.89 -11.14 -3.24
N LEU A 59 7.82 -11.93 -3.77
CA LEU A 59 7.52 -13.14 -4.53
C LEU A 59 7.14 -14.31 -3.62
N ALA A 60 6.45 -15.30 -4.17
CA ALA A 60 6.20 -16.55 -3.48
C ALA A 60 7.53 -17.26 -3.10
N PRO A 61 7.61 -17.95 -1.93
CA PRO A 61 6.52 -18.21 -0.99
C PRO A 61 6.29 -17.08 0.05
N PHE A 62 6.95 -15.94 -0.08
CA PHE A 62 6.89 -14.81 0.87
C PHE A 62 6.00 -13.66 0.39
N SER A 63 5.14 -13.89 -0.60
CA SER A 63 4.18 -12.88 -1.05
C SER A 63 3.32 -12.38 0.11
N GLN A 64 3.02 -11.06 0.11
CA GLN A 64 2.35 -10.40 1.21
C GLN A 64 1.06 -9.73 0.77
N ALA A 65 -0.04 -10.03 1.48
CA ALA A 65 -1.18 -9.14 1.57
C ALA A 65 -0.89 -8.08 2.65
N LYS A 66 -1.44 -6.89 2.49
CA LYS A 66 -1.20 -5.74 3.39
C LYS A 66 -2.52 -5.11 3.82
N LEU A 67 -2.58 -4.65 5.07
CA LEU A 67 -3.64 -3.77 5.57
C LEU A 67 -2.97 -2.48 6.06
N VAL A 68 -3.16 -1.38 5.33
CA VAL A 68 -2.41 -0.12 5.49
C VAL A 68 -3.30 0.97 6.04
N ARG A 69 -2.78 1.78 6.99
CA ARG A 69 -3.46 2.98 7.49
C ARG A 69 -2.48 4.07 7.91
N ALA A 70 -2.91 5.32 7.89
CA ALA A 70 -2.18 6.43 8.48
C ALA A 70 -2.55 6.60 9.96
N LEU A 71 -1.52 6.67 10.82
CA LEU A 71 -1.65 7.02 12.24
C LEU A 71 -1.51 8.52 12.47
N GLU A 72 -0.66 9.18 11.68
CA GLU A 72 -0.38 10.61 11.71
C GLU A 72 -0.21 11.13 10.28
N GLY A 73 -0.71 12.34 10.01
CA GLY A 73 -0.58 13.00 8.73
C GLY A 73 -1.42 12.38 7.61
N SER A 74 -0.97 12.57 6.36
CA SER A 74 -1.64 12.08 5.17
C SER A 74 -0.66 11.57 4.11
N VAL A 75 -1.06 10.50 3.40
CA VAL A 75 -0.35 9.92 2.28
C VAL A 75 -1.28 9.68 1.10
N LEU A 76 -0.73 9.72 -0.11
CA LEU A 76 -1.34 9.11 -1.28
C LEU A 76 -0.81 7.70 -1.39
N ASP A 77 -1.68 6.73 -1.21
CA ASP A 77 -1.39 5.29 -1.30
C ASP A 77 -1.74 4.79 -2.69
N ILE A 78 -0.83 4.04 -3.32
CA ILE A 78 -0.94 3.55 -4.69
C ILE A 78 -0.78 2.03 -4.69
N VAL A 79 -1.67 1.35 -5.44
CA VAL A 79 -1.64 -0.10 -5.63
C VAL A 79 -1.75 -0.41 -7.12
N ILE A 80 -0.82 -1.23 -7.63
CA ILE A 80 -0.75 -1.66 -9.03
C ILE A 80 -1.04 -3.15 -9.11
N ASP A 81 -1.94 -3.57 -9.99
CA ASP A 81 -2.14 -5.00 -10.29
C ASP A 81 -0.97 -5.52 -11.14
N ILE A 82 -0.18 -6.45 -10.60
CA ILE A 82 0.97 -7.05 -11.27
C ILE A 82 0.77 -8.54 -11.59
N ARG A 83 -0.48 -9.01 -11.62
CA ARG A 83 -0.86 -10.39 -12.00
C ARG A 83 -1.06 -10.45 -13.52
N ARG A 84 -0.16 -11.13 -14.23
CA ARG A 84 -0.14 -11.17 -15.71
C ARG A 84 -1.44 -11.68 -16.34
N SER A 85 -2.13 -12.61 -15.66
CA SER A 85 -3.41 -13.18 -16.14
C SER A 85 -4.64 -12.33 -15.78
N SER A 86 -4.46 -11.25 -15.01
CA SER A 86 -5.57 -10.37 -14.58
C SER A 86 -6.06 -9.47 -15.71
N ASN A 87 -7.37 -9.27 -15.78
CA ASN A 87 -7.98 -8.29 -16.69
C ASN A 87 -7.63 -6.83 -16.30
N THR A 88 -7.06 -6.63 -15.10
CA THR A 88 -6.62 -5.33 -14.60
C THR A 88 -5.09 -5.22 -14.50
N PHE A 89 -4.36 -6.12 -15.14
CA PHE A 89 -2.89 -6.07 -15.18
C PHE A 89 -2.40 -4.69 -15.63
N GLY A 90 -1.45 -4.09 -14.90
CA GLY A 90 -0.92 -2.75 -15.16
C GLY A 90 -1.84 -1.60 -14.76
N GLN A 91 -3.09 -1.87 -14.38
CA GLN A 91 -3.94 -0.81 -13.83
C GLN A 91 -3.58 -0.52 -12.38
N HIS A 92 -3.78 0.72 -11.97
CA HIS A 92 -3.57 1.13 -10.59
C HIS A 92 -4.78 1.83 -9.98
N ILE A 93 -4.82 1.86 -8.66
CA ILE A 93 -5.70 2.75 -7.90
C ILE A 93 -4.87 3.68 -7.03
N SER A 94 -5.42 4.83 -6.72
CA SER A 94 -4.89 5.77 -5.73
C SER A 94 -5.94 6.03 -4.64
N CYS A 95 -5.49 6.08 -3.39
CA CYS A 95 -6.33 6.36 -2.24
C CYS A 95 -5.61 7.28 -1.26
N GLU A 96 -6.27 8.31 -0.78
CA GLU A 96 -5.72 9.15 0.28
C GLU A 96 -6.07 8.56 1.65
N LEU A 97 -5.02 8.17 2.39
CA LEU A 97 -5.11 7.71 3.77
C LEU A 97 -4.63 8.80 4.71
N THR A 98 -5.48 9.17 5.69
CA THR A 98 -5.14 10.21 6.67
C THR A 98 -5.44 9.77 8.09
N ALA A 99 -4.77 10.39 9.05
CA ALA A 99 -5.07 10.20 10.47
C ALA A 99 -6.51 10.63 10.82
N GLU A 100 -7.11 11.53 10.04
CA GLU A 100 -8.46 12.04 10.25
C GLU A 100 -9.53 11.12 9.68
N ASN A 101 -9.33 10.61 8.42
CA ASN A 101 -10.33 9.76 7.76
C ASN A 101 -10.33 8.33 8.30
N LYS A 102 -9.27 7.89 8.97
CA LYS A 102 -9.12 6.55 9.55
C LYS A 102 -9.30 5.41 8.55
N ARG A 103 -9.29 5.71 7.26
CA ARG A 103 -9.41 4.70 6.21
C ARG A 103 -8.27 3.70 6.28
N GLN A 104 -8.56 2.47 5.88
CA GLN A 104 -7.57 1.40 5.77
C GLN A 104 -7.70 0.75 4.40
N LEU A 105 -6.58 0.53 3.74
CA LEU A 105 -6.53 -0.10 2.44
C LEU A 105 -6.03 -1.53 2.58
N PHE A 106 -6.85 -2.49 2.17
CA PHE A 106 -6.42 -3.88 2.02
C PHE A 106 -5.90 -4.09 0.60
N VAL A 107 -4.67 -4.55 0.52
CA VAL A 107 -3.94 -4.87 -0.71
C VAL A 107 -3.66 -6.37 -0.70
N PRO A 108 -4.28 -7.18 -1.57
CA PRO A 108 -4.02 -8.62 -1.65
C PRO A 108 -2.60 -8.94 -2.11
N GLN A 109 -2.21 -10.21 -2.05
CA GLN A 109 -1.03 -10.71 -2.76
C GLN A 109 -1.22 -10.56 -4.28
N GLY A 110 -0.13 -10.34 -5.01
CA GLY A 110 -0.18 -10.12 -6.47
C GLY A 110 -0.29 -8.65 -6.87
N PHE A 111 -0.08 -7.74 -5.92
CA PHE A 111 -0.07 -6.30 -6.16
C PHE A 111 1.24 -5.66 -5.71
N ALA A 112 1.72 -4.68 -6.47
CA ALA A 112 2.77 -3.77 -6.02
C ALA A 112 2.14 -2.59 -5.28
N HIS A 113 2.76 -2.18 -4.17
CA HIS A 113 2.23 -1.17 -3.26
C HIS A 113 3.28 -0.13 -2.90
N GLY A 114 2.85 1.12 -2.83
CA GLY A 114 3.69 2.23 -2.38
C GLY A 114 2.84 3.43 -1.97
N PHE A 115 3.49 4.39 -1.33
CA PHE A 115 2.84 5.64 -0.94
C PHE A 115 3.80 6.82 -1.01
N VAL A 116 3.24 8.03 -1.16
CA VAL A 116 3.98 9.29 -1.00
C VAL A 116 3.36 10.12 0.12
N VAL A 117 4.19 10.77 0.93
CA VAL A 117 3.74 11.63 2.04
C VAL A 117 3.31 13.00 1.50
N LEU A 118 2.05 13.37 1.74
CA LEU A 118 1.45 14.64 1.32
C LEU A 118 1.56 15.73 2.40
N SER A 119 1.39 15.37 3.68
CA SER A 119 1.54 16.29 4.84
C SER A 119 3.01 16.56 5.17
N ASN A 120 3.28 17.41 6.15
CA ASN A 120 4.66 17.71 6.60
C ASN A 120 5.41 16.46 7.06
N SER A 121 4.70 15.54 7.73
CA SER A 121 5.14 14.18 8.06
C SER A 121 3.94 13.26 8.11
N ALA A 122 4.17 11.95 7.95
CA ALA A 122 3.16 10.93 8.16
C ALA A 122 3.77 9.71 8.87
N THR A 123 2.97 9.10 9.74
CA THR A 123 3.25 7.81 10.35
C THR A 123 2.27 6.79 9.80
N ILE A 124 2.79 5.77 9.15
CA ILE A 124 2.02 4.68 8.52
C ILE A 124 2.25 3.40 9.29
N SER A 125 1.17 2.71 9.66
CA SER A 125 1.18 1.34 10.16
C SER A 125 0.57 0.42 9.11
N TYR A 126 1.17 -0.77 8.93
CA TYR A 126 0.62 -1.79 8.06
C TYR A 126 0.87 -3.20 8.59
N LYS A 127 -0.16 -4.03 8.52
CA LYS A 127 -0.11 -5.45 8.83
C LYS A 127 0.17 -6.23 7.56
N VAL A 128 0.91 -7.33 7.69
CA VAL A 128 1.22 -8.26 6.59
C VAL A 128 0.99 -9.70 7.01
N ASP A 129 0.58 -10.54 6.04
CA ASP A 129 0.26 -11.96 6.24
C ASP A 129 1.46 -12.90 6.06
N ASN A 130 2.65 -12.35 5.78
CA ASN A 130 3.88 -13.11 5.68
C ASN A 130 5.06 -12.27 6.21
N TYR A 131 6.16 -12.93 6.62
CA TYR A 131 7.35 -12.23 7.09
C TYR A 131 8.11 -11.54 5.95
N TYR A 132 8.83 -10.48 6.31
CA TYR A 132 9.70 -9.80 5.36
C TYR A 132 10.87 -10.70 4.95
N SER A 133 11.07 -10.83 3.64
CA SER A 133 12.17 -11.57 3.03
C SER A 133 12.90 -10.69 2.00
N PRO A 134 14.11 -10.18 2.34
CA PRO A 134 14.85 -9.31 1.42
C PRO A 134 15.16 -9.95 0.07
N GLU A 135 15.39 -11.27 0.04
CA GLU A 135 15.70 -12.02 -1.18
C GLU A 135 14.52 -12.09 -2.15
N HIS A 136 13.29 -12.05 -1.62
CA HIS A 136 12.06 -12.14 -2.40
C HIS A 136 11.46 -10.76 -2.70
N GLU A 137 12.03 -9.70 -2.13
CA GLU A 137 11.52 -8.34 -2.37
C GLU A 137 11.85 -7.86 -3.78
N ARG A 138 10.86 -7.25 -4.42
CA ARG A 138 10.96 -6.63 -5.75
C ARG A 138 10.26 -5.28 -5.73
N GLY A 139 10.48 -4.50 -6.79
CA GLY A 139 9.83 -3.20 -6.94
C GLY A 139 9.59 -2.86 -8.40
N ILE A 140 8.64 -1.94 -8.62
CA ILE A 140 8.36 -1.30 -9.91
C ILE A 140 8.76 0.17 -9.79
N ALA A 141 9.27 0.76 -10.88
CA ALA A 141 9.63 2.16 -10.95
C ALA A 141 8.40 3.05 -10.65
N PHE A 142 8.56 4.04 -9.78
CA PHE A 142 7.47 4.94 -9.39
C PHE A 142 7.06 5.89 -10.53
N ASP A 143 7.96 6.16 -11.46
CA ASP A 143 7.85 7.08 -12.60
C ASP A 143 7.70 6.35 -13.93
N ASP A 144 7.24 5.11 -13.90
CA ASP A 144 6.87 4.35 -15.11
C ASP A 144 5.78 5.11 -15.88
N GLU A 145 6.14 5.63 -17.06
CA GLU A 145 5.25 6.47 -17.89
C GLU A 145 4.02 5.69 -18.39
N ASP A 146 4.15 4.40 -18.63
CA ASP A 146 3.05 3.54 -19.09
C ASP A 146 1.99 3.32 -18.00
N LEU A 147 2.39 3.41 -16.74
CA LEU A 147 1.46 3.36 -15.60
C LEU A 147 0.72 4.69 -15.40
N GLY A 148 1.31 5.83 -15.77
CA GLY A 148 0.67 7.14 -15.72
C GLY A 148 0.21 7.56 -14.31
N ILE A 149 0.98 7.21 -13.27
CA ILE A 149 0.60 7.48 -11.87
C ILE A 149 0.71 8.98 -11.56
N ASP A 150 -0.39 9.60 -11.17
CA ASP A 150 -0.39 10.96 -10.63
C ASP A 150 -0.10 10.94 -9.12
N TRP A 151 1.14 11.24 -8.75
CA TRP A 151 1.59 11.33 -7.36
C TRP A 151 1.11 12.58 -6.63
N ARG A 152 0.40 13.50 -7.29
CA ARG A 152 -0.03 14.81 -6.76
C ARG A 152 1.11 15.70 -6.25
N LEU A 153 2.34 15.34 -6.53
CA LEU A 153 3.56 16.08 -6.22
C LEU A 153 4.45 16.12 -7.46
N THR A 154 5.18 17.21 -7.62
CA THR A 154 6.18 17.29 -8.69
C THR A 154 7.39 16.42 -8.36
N ASN A 155 8.03 15.83 -9.39
CA ASN A 155 9.13 14.88 -9.22
C ASN A 155 10.33 15.47 -8.43
N ASN A 156 10.56 16.79 -8.48
CA ASN A 156 11.61 17.44 -7.72
C ASN A 156 11.38 17.48 -6.19
N ILE A 157 10.16 17.23 -5.73
CA ILE A 157 9.80 17.14 -4.31
C ILE A 157 9.90 15.68 -3.82
N ILE A 158 9.74 14.70 -4.72
CA ILE A 158 9.74 13.28 -4.37
C ILE A 158 11.15 12.85 -3.95
N LYS A 159 11.21 12.14 -2.82
CA LYS A 159 12.44 11.63 -2.20
C LYS A 159 12.35 10.11 -2.11
N LEU A 160 13.28 9.44 -2.73
CA LEU A 160 13.39 7.98 -2.81
C LEU A 160 14.61 7.45 -2.07
N SER A 161 14.53 6.22 -1.61
CA SER A 161 15.72 5.45 -1.24
C SER A 161 16.57 5.15 -2.48
N ASN A 162 17.85 4.82 -2.28
CA ASN A 162 18.70 4.38 -3.39
C ASN A 162 18.17 3.11 -4.06
N LYS A 163 17.51 2.24 -3.30
CA LYS A 163 16.87 1.04 -3.82
C LYS A 163 15.71 1.40 -4.76
N ASP A 164 14.81 2.26 -4.33
CA ASP A 164 13.58 2.59 -5.07
C ASP A 164 13.88 3.35 -6.39
N LYS A 165 14.99 4.05 -6.46
CA LYS A 165 15.46 4.72 -7.69
C LYS A 165 15.89 3.76 -8.81
N ASN A 166 16.21 2.52 -8.49
CA ASN A 166 16.74 1.54 -9.43
C ASN A 166 15.73 0.43 -9.76
N ASN A 167 14.47 0.56 -9.36
CA ASN A 167 13.45 -0.39 -9.73
C ASN A 167 13.19 -0.35 -11.24
N PRO A 168 12.95 -1.50 -11.90
CA PRO A 168 12.59 -1.56 -13.32
C PRO A 168 11.18 -1.02 -13.55
N VAL A 169 10.88 -0.60 -14.77
CA VAL A 169 9.50 -0.38 -15.22
C VAL A 169 8.73 -1.70 -15.29
N LEU A 170 7.40 -1.65 -15.27
CA LEU A 170 6.56 -2.86 -15.25
C LEU A 170 6.83 -3.78 -16.44
N ALA A 171 7.02 -3.20 -17.63
CA ALA A 171 7.27 -3.96 -18.86
C ALA A 171 8.57 -4.79 -18.80
N ASP A 172 9.59 -4.29 -18.09
CA ASP A 172 10.90 -4.95 -17.95
C ASP A 172 10.95 -5.90 -16.74
N SER A 173 9.92 -5.90 -15.90
CA SER A 173 9.85 -6.75 -14.71
C SER A 173 9.53 -8.20 -15.08
N GLN A 174 10.47 -9.11 -14.78
CA GLN A 174 10.30 -10.54 -15.11
C GLN A 174 9.61 -11.31 -13.98
N ASP A 175 9.88 -10.93 -12.75
CA ASP A 175 9.39 -11.57 -11.53
C ASP A 175 8.03 -11.00 -11.13
N LEU A 176 6.98 -11.37 -11.84
CA LEU A 176 5.60 -10.96 -11.57
C LEU A 176 4.73 -12.18 -11.23
N PHE A 177 3.51 -11.92 -10.78
CA PHE A 177 2.52 -12.96 -10.49
C PHE A 177 1.81 -13.42 -11.78
N ASN A 178 1.41 -14.69 -11.81
CA ASN A 178 0.62 -15.28 -12.89
C ASN A 178 -0.88 -15.20 -12.58
#